data_2177156fbe6b69b9d7bb64a913945027
#
_entry.id   2177156fbe6b69b9d7bb64a913945027
#
_cell.length_a   1.000
_cell.length_b   1.000
_cell.length_c   1.000
_cell.angle_alpha   90.00
_cell.angle_beta   90.00
_cell.angle_gamma   90.00
#
_symmetry.space_group_name_H-M   'P 1'
#
loop_
_entity.id
_entity.type
_entity.pdbx_description
1 polymer ?
#
loop_
_entity_poly.entity_id
_entity_poly.type
_entity_poly.pdbx_seq_one_letter_code
_entity_poly.pdbx_strand_id
1 'polypeptide(L)'
;MTQTTSDIAAANNAVLAINGDYYGVQEKGYVIRNGVLYREAAADNDVLCIYGDGSMKVVDPSSVTAQELLDQGVWQAFSFGPGLLEDGDIPISLDTEVGRAKASNPRTAIGIIDDLHYVFVVSDGRSDESEGLSLYELAVFMQELGVKTAYNLDGGGSSSMVFMGNLINNPTTNGKRTSERSVSDIVYIGYGA
;
A
#
# COMPACT_ATOMS: atom_id res chain seq x y z
N MET A 1 -9.91 15.55 2.29
CA MET A 1 -10.82 15.34 1.14
C MET A 1 -10.51 13.95 0.61
N THR A 2 -11.50 13.13 0.29
CA THR A 2 -11.30 11.78 -0.25
C THR A 2 -11.93 11.68 -1.63
N GLN A 3 -11.30 10.92 -2.55
CA GLN A 3 -11.76 10.69 -3.91
C GLN A 3 -11.48 9.22 -4.29
N THR A 4 -12.03 8.72 -5.39
CA THR A 4 -11.70 7.39 -5.87
C THR A 4 -10.25 7.33 -6.38
N THR A 5 -9.65 6.14 -6.38
CA THR A 5 -8.32 5.94 -6.97
C THR A 5 -8.32 6.40 -8.44
N SER A 6 -9.38 6.11 -9.17
CA SER A 6 -9.56 6.55 -10.57
C SER A 6 -9.56 8.08 -10.72
N ASP A 7 -10.27 8.80 -9.86
CA ASP A 7 -10.35 10.27 -9.93
C ASP A 7 -8.98 10.91 -9.61
N ILE A 8 -8.30 10.42 -8.56
CA ILE A 8 -6.97 10.94 -8.18
C ILE A 8 -5.96 10.60 -9.27
N ALA A 9 -5.98 9.40 -9.83
CA ALA A 9 -5.10 8.98 -10.92
C ALA A 9 -5.26 9.86 -12.17
N ALA A 10 -6.51 10.14 -12.56
CA ALA A 10 -6.82 11.02 -13.69
C ALA A 10 -6.33 12.45 -13.46
N ALA A 11 -6.54 13.00 -12.25
CA ALA A 11 -6.10 14.35 -11.90
C ALA A 11 -4.56 14.52 -11.90
N ASN A 12 -3.81 13.43 -11.75
CA ASN A 12 -2.35 13.43 -11.71
C ASN A 12 -1.71 12.82 -12.99
N ASN A 13 -2.47 12.56 -14.04
CA ASN A 13 -1.98 11.92 -15.28
C ASN A 13 -1.21 10.62 -15.01
N ALA A 14 -1.69 9.81 -14.06
CA ALA A 14 -1.07 8.56 -13.69
C ALA A 14 -1.16 7.53 -14.82
N VAL A 15 -0.06 6.84 -15.10
CA VAL A 15 -0.01 5.69 -16.01
C VAL A 15 -0.49 4.43 -15.31
N LEU A 16 -0.03 4.23 -14.07
CA LEU A 16 -0.43 3.13 -13.18
C LEU A 16 -0.63 3.70 -11.79
N ALA A 17 -1.73 3.35 -11.13
CA ALA A 17 -2.02 3.77 -9.76
C ALA A 17 -2.70 2.66 -8.96
N ILE A 18 -2.41 2.63 -7.65
CA ILE A 18 -3.13 1.85 -6.65
C ILE A 18 -3.52 2.77 -5.49
N ASN A 19 -4.51 2.38 -4.68
CA ASN A 19 -4.83 3.10 -3.44
C ASN A 19 -3.65 3.09 -2.45
N GLY A 20 -3.59 4.09 -1.59
CA GLY A 20 -2.57 4.25 -0.56
C GLY A 20 -2.94 3.64 0.81
N ASP A 21 -2.54 4.32 1.89
CA ASP A 21 -2.55 3.80 3.27
C ASP A 21 -3.73 4.24 4.13
N TYR A 22 -4.69 4.99 3.59
CA TYR A 22 -5.87 5.44 4.33
C TYR A 22 -5.57 6.43 5.48
N TYR A 23 -4.50 7.21 5.37
CA TYR A 23 -4.03 8.12 6.42
C TYR A 23 -5.10 9.12 6.91
N GLY A 24 -6.05 9.47 6.07
CA GLY A 24 -7.07 10.49 6.37
C GLY A 24 -8.10 10.07 7.41
N VAL A 25 -8.17 8.79 7.76
CA VAL A 25 -9.08 8.24 8.78
C VAL A 25 -8.34 7.76 10.02
N GLN A 26 -7.02 7.60 9.92
CA GLN A 26 -6.17 7.24 11.04
C GLN A 26 -5.70 8.50 11.78
N GLU A 27 -5.67 8.46 13.11
CA GLU A 27 -5.13 9.55 13.94
C GLU A 27 -3.62 9.44 14.13
N LYS A 28 -3.07 8.24 13.98
CA LYS A 28 -1.65 7.90 14.15
C LYS A 28 -1.08 7.29 12.87
N GLY A 29 0.23 7.16 12.84
CA GLY A 29 1.01 6.68 11.70
C GLY A 29 1.74 7.84 11.02
N TYR A 30 3.02 7.64 10.72
CA TYR A 30 3.83 8.65 10.03
C TYR A 30 3.28 8.96 8.64
N VAL A 31 3.20 10.23 8.31
CA VAL A 31 2.80 10.68 6.98
C VAL A 31 3.86 11.64 6.44
N ILE A 32 4.67 11.14 5.53
CA ILE A 32 5.59 11.95 4.72
C ILE A 32 5.13 11.81 3.27
N ARG A 33 4.91 12.92 2.58
CA ARG A 33 4.54 12.93 1.17
C ARG A 33 5.40 13.95 0.43
N ASN A 34 6.08 13.50 -0.62
CA ASN A 34 6.98 14.34 -1.43
C ASN A 34 8.03 15.10 -0.61
N GLY A 35 8.62 14.44 0.38
CA GLY A 35 9.63 15.03 1.26
C GLY A 35 9.09 16.06 2.26
N VAL A 36 7.78 16.09 2.51
CA VAL A 36 7.15 16.94 3.51
C VAL A 36 6.52 16.10 4.60
N LEU A 37 6.82 16.41 5.86
CA LEU A 37 6.24 15.76 7.04
C LEU A 37 4.88 16.36 7.37
N TYR A 38 3.84 15.56 7.32
CA TYR A 38 2.45 15.95 7.64
C TYR A 38 1.97 15.43 8.99
N ARG A 39 2.49 14.27 9.43
CA ARG A 39 2.13 13.68 10.73
C ARG A 39 3.31 12.88 11.30
N GLU A 40 3.64 13.17 12.57
CA GLU A 40 4.76 12.56 13.30
C GLU A 40 4.34 11.59 14.41
N ALA A 41 3.03 11.41 14.63
CA ALA A 41 2.54 10.49 15.64
C ALA A 41 2.75 9.03 15.19
N ALA A 42 3.55 8.29 15.95
CA ALA A 42 3.77 6.86 15.69
C ALA A 42 2.47 6.04 15.88
N ALA A 43 2.29 5.01 15.06
CA ALA A 43 1.32 3.94 15.27
C ALA A 43 2.05 2.67 15.70
N ASP A 44 1.30 1.60 15.93
CA ASP A 44 1.87 0.30 16.36
C ASP A 44 2.35 -0.55 15.17
N ASN A 45 1.93 -0.20 13.95
CA ASN A 45 2.28 -0.93 12.73
C ASN A 45 3.56 -0.38 12.10
N ASP A 46 4.27 -1.25 11.39
CA ASP A 46 5.43 -0.90 10.56
C ASP A 46 5.14 0.27 9.61
N VAL A 47 6.18 0.95 9.22
CA VAL A 47 6.13 2.07 8.26
C VAL A 47 6.91 1.69 7.00
N LEU A 48 6.28 1.82 5.84
CA LEU A 48 6.98 1.77 4.57
C LEU A 48 7.63 3.13 4.30
N CYS A 49 8.93 3.13 4.08
CA CYS A 49 9.71 4.28 3.65
C CYS A 49 10.16 4.09 2.21
N ILE A 50 9.88 5.07 1.34
CA ILE A 50 10.45 5.18 0.00
C ILE A 50 11.36 6.40 0.01
N TYR A 51 12.62 6.20 -0.31
CA TYR A 51 13.66 7.23 -0.30
C TYR A 51 13.70 8.01 -1.61
N GLY A 52 14.38 9.14 -1.61
CA GLY A 52 14.51 10.00 -2.80
C GLY A 52 15.27 9.35 -3.97
N ASP A 53 16.06 8.31 -3.71
CA ASP A 53 16.72 7.47 -4.74
C ASP A 53 15.84 6.33 -5.27
N GLY A 54 14.62 6.19 -4.74
CA GLY A 54 13.66 5.15 -5.10
C GLY A 54 13.80 3.85 -4.31
N SER A 55 14.78 3.71 -3.43
CA SER A 55 14.89 2.53 -2.57
C SER A 55 13.72 2.45 -1.57
N MET A 56 13.41 1.23 -1.12
CA MET A 56 12.32 0.95 -0.18
C MET A 56 12.85 0.24 1.06
N LYS A 57 12.31 0.60 2.22
CA LYS A 57 12.58 -0.06 3.49
C LYS A 57 11.33 -0.07 4.38
N VAL A 58 11.11 -1.16 5.09
CA VAL A 58 10.13 -1.25 6.18
C VAL A 58 10.84 -0.95 7.50
N VAL A 59 10.25 -0.14 8.35
CA VAL A 59 10.85 0.26 9.64
C VAL A 59 9.82 0.16 10.76
N ASP A 60 10.31 -0.20 11.96
CA ASP A 60 9.52 -0.14 13.19
C ASP A 60 9.49 1.32 13.71
N PRO A 61 8.31 1.95 13.81
CA PRO A 61 8.19 3.32 14.28
C PRO A 61 8.57 3.53 15.76
N SER A 62 8.75 2.46 16.52
CA SER A 62 9.27 2.54 17.89
C SER A 62 10.77 2.82 17.93
N SER A 63 11.49 2.54 16.86
CA SER A 63 12.95 2.65 16.76
C SER A 63 13.45 3.95 16.11
N VAL A 64 12.58 4.70 15.43
CA VAL A 64 12.94 5.88 14.65
C VAL A 64 11.77 6.86 14.58
N THR A 65 12.03 8.14 14.70
CA THR A 65 11.01 9.20 14.58
C THR A 65 10.74 9.57 13.12
N ALA A 66 9.59 10.16 12.84
CA ALA A 66 9.26 10.65 11.49
C ALA A 66 10.21 11.74 11.01
N GLN A 67 10.72 12.59 11.93
CA GLN A 67 11.68 13.62 11.57
C GLN A 67 13.05 13.00 11.19
N GLU A 68 13.52 12.01 11.96
CA GLU A 68 14.76 11.30 11.60
C GLU A 68 14.65 10.59 10.25
N LEU A 69 13.49 10.02 9.91
CA LEU A 69 13.25 9.45 8.58
C LEU A 69 13.33 10.51 7.48
N LEU A 70 12.73 11.66 7.70
CA LEU A 70 12.83 12.79 6.77
C LEU A 70 14.28 13.25 6.58
N ASP A 71 15.03 13.38 7.68
CA ASP A 71 16.44 13.78 7.67
C ASP A 71 17.35 12.74 6.98
N GLN A 72 16.94 11.46 6.97
CA GLN A 72 17.58 10.38 6.23
C GLN A 72 17.23 10.34 4.74
N GLY A 73 16.37 11.25 4.26
CA GLY A 73 16.01 11.36 2.85
C GLY A 73 14.76 10.54 2.45
N VAL A 74 13.93 10.15 3.41
CA VAL A 74 12.64 9.53 3.10
C VAL A 74 11.76 10.54 2.35
N TRP A 75 11.33 10.14 1.14
CA TRP A 75 10.47 10.93 0.27
C TRP A 75 8.99 10.65 0.51
N GLN A 76 8.66 9.38 0.77
CA GLN A 76 7.30 8.94 1.10
C GLN A 76 7.35 8.01 2.32
N ALA A 77 6.42 8.18 3.27
CA ALA A 77 6.22 7.23 4.37
C ALA A 77 4.74 6.87 4.49
N PHE A 78 4.44 5.57 4.41
CA PHE A 78 3.10 5.01 4.52
C PHE A 78 2.96 4.19 5.81
N SER A 79 1.85 4.37 6.52
CA SER A 79 1.60 3.71 7.80
C SER A 79 0.28 2.95 7.77
N PHE A 80 0.31 1.73 7.28
CA PHE A 80 -0.81 0.79 7.28
C PHE A 80 -0.35 -0.58 7.78
N GLY A 81 0.49 -1.26 7.02
CA GLY A 81 1.18 -2.49 7.39
C GLY A 81 0.33 -3.77 7.34
N PRO A 82 0.96 -4.84 7.70
CA PRO A 82 2.38 -4.98 8.07
C PRO A 82 3.31 -4.98 6.86
N GLY A 83 4.63 -4.98 7.11
CA GLY A 83 5.63 -5.43 6.16
C GLY A 83 5.35 -6.88 5.77
N LEU A 84 5.41 -7.19 4.47
CA LEU A 84 5.14 -8.52 3.93
C LEU A 84 6.41 -9.29 3.62
N LEU A 85 7.44 -8.58 3.15
CA LEU A 85 8.77 -9.13 2.85
C LEU A 85 9.86 -8.17 3.31
N GLU A 86 10.91 -8.73 3.90
CA GLU A 86 12.15 -8.07 4.23
C GLU A 86 13.33 -8.90 3.71
N ASP A 87 14.15 -8.34 2.84
CA ASP A 87 15.26 -9.03 2.16
C ASP A 87 14.86 -10.37 1.48
N GLY A 88 13.59 -10.47 1.04
CA GLY A 88 13.01 -11.67 0.43
C GLY A 88 12.44 -12.69 1.40
N ASP A 89 12.56 -12.49 2.70
CA ASP A 89 11.98 -13.33 3.73
C ASP A 89 10.61 -12.81 4.19
N ILE A 90 9.72 -13.72 4.57
CA ILE A 90 8.37 -13.40 5.08
C ILE A 90 8.43 -13.23 6.60
N PRO A 91 8.34 -12.00 7.16
CA PRO A 91 8.42 -11.75 8.60
C PRO A 91 7.11 -12.06 9.34
N ILE A 92 6.00 -12.21 8.61
CA ILE A 92 4.67 -12.43 9.18
C ILE A 92 4.34 -13.92 9.29
N SER A 93 3.37 -14.25 10.15
CA SER A 93 2.86 -15.62 10.32
C SER A 93 1.49 -15.80 9.66
N LEU A 94 1.03 -17.05 9.58
CA LEU A 94 -0.32 -17.40 9.09
C LEU A 94 -1.45 -16.72 9.88
N ASP A 95 -1.20 -16.37 11.16
CA ASP A 95 -2.17 -15.75 12.03
C ASP A 95 -2.09 -14.21 12.02
N THR A 96 -1.18 -13.64 11.21
CA THR A 96 -1.04 -12.18 11.09
C THR A 96 -2.22 -11.61 10.33
N GLU A 97 -2.92 -10.67 10.96
CA GLU A 97 -4.10 -10.03 10.39
C GLU A 97 -4.09 -8.52 10.66
N VAL A 98 -4.78 -7.76 9.82
CA VAL A 98 -4.97 -6.32 9.98
C VAL A 98 -6.38 -6.03 10.53
N GLY A 99 -6.45 -5.57 11.76
CA GLY A 99 -7.70 -5.14 12.39
C GLY A 99 -8.75 -6.26 12.43
N ARG A 100 -9.91 -6.04 11.80
CA ARG A 100 -11.01 -7.01 11.73
C ARG A 100 -11.00 -7.85 10.45
N ALA A 101 -10.05 -7.62 9.57
CA ALA A 101 -9.94 -8.34 8.31
C ALA A 101 -9.31 -9.70 8.55
N LYS A 102 -10.14 -10.65 8.99
CA LYS A 102 -9.73 -12.05 9.13
C LYS A 102 -9.84 -12.75 7.78
N ALA A 103 -8.93 -13.68 7.53
CA ALA A 103 -8.92 -14.51 6.34
C ALA A 103 -8.82 -13.73 5.02
N SER A 104 -9.28 -14.33 3.92
CA SER A 104 -9.19 -13.79 2.57
C SER A 104 -9.98 -12.50 2.39
N ASN A 105 -9.32 -11.49 1.84
CA ASN A 105 -9.89 -10.18 1.55
C ASN A 105 -9.28 -9.61 0.27
N PRO A 106 -9.93 -8.63 -0.39
CA PRO A 106 -9.24 -7.78 -1.35
C PRO A 106 -8.03 -7.14 -0.69
N ARG A 107 -6.87 -7.15 -1.36
CA ARG A 107 -5.60 -6.65 -0.84
C ARG A 107 -4.96 -5.70 -1.83
N THR A 108 -4.17 -4.78 -1.30
CA THR A 108 -3.29 -3.90 -2.06
C THR A 108 -1.91 -3.95 -1.45
N ALA A 109 -0.89 -4.13 -2.27
CA ALA A 109 0.50 -4.14 -1.83
C ALA A 109 1.42 -3.48 -2.85
N ILE A 110 2.53 -2.98 -2.34
CA ILE A 110 3.66 -2.49 -3.13
C ILE A 110 4.92 -3.23 -2.72
N GLY A 111 5.81 -3.47 -3.67
CA GLY A 111 7.12 -4.04 -3.40
C GLY A 111 8.18 -3.61 -4.39
N ILE A 112 9.42 -3.97 -4.10
CA ILE A 112 10.58 -3.73 -4.94
C ILE A 112 11.39 -5.03 -5.11
N ILE A 113 11.74 -5.33 -6.37
CA ILE A 113 12.58 -6.49 -6.73
C ILE A 113 14.05 -6.10 -6.69
N ASP A 114 14.41 -5.02 -7.33
CA ASP A 114 15.74 -4.40 -7.41
C ASP A 114 15.59 -2.90 -7.66
N ASP A 115 16.69 -2.21 -7.90
CA ASP A 115 16.73 -0.75 -8.06
C ASP A 115 15.70 -0.27 -9.10
N LEU A 116 14.75 0.55 -8.64
CA LEU A 116 13.67 1.14 -9.44
C LEU A 116 12.72 0.13 -10.13
N HIS A 117 12.79 -1.14 -9.75
CA HIS A 117 11.91 -2.18 -10.28
C HIS A 117 10.82 -2.51 -9.26
N TYR A 118 9.70 -1.81 -9.36
CA TYR A 118 8.56 -1.93 -8.43
C TYR A 118 7.54 -2.94 -8.91
N VAL A 119 6.83 -3.53 -7.94
CA VAL A 119 5.67 -4.40 -8.17
C VAL A 119 4.48 -3.83 -7.43
N PHE A 120 3.38 -3.58 -8.12
CA PHE A 120 2.09 -3.24 -7.54
C PHE A 120 1.16 -4.43 -7.66
N VAL A 121 0.57 -4.82 -6.55
CA VAL A 121 -0.36 -5.96 -6.49
C VAL A 121 -1.69 -5.51 -5.92
N VAL A 122 -2.77 -5.82 -6.64
CA VAL A 122 -4.13 -5.72 -6.13
C VAL A 122 -4.83 -7.04 -6.37
N SER A 123 -5.39 -7.63 -5.31
CA SER A 123 -6.26 -8.80 -5.43
C SER A 123 -7.70 -8.39 -5.23
N ASP A 124 -8.58 -8.87 -6.11
CA ASP A 124 -10.02 -8.85 -5.87
C ASP A 124 -10.40 -9.83 -4.75
N GLY A 125 -11.59 -9.68 -4.20
CA GLY A 125 -12.10 -10.58 -3.17
C GLY A 125 -13.54 -10.28 -2.81
N ARG A 126 -14.08 -11.01 -1.83
CA ARG A 126 -15.46 -10.88 -1.37
C ARG A 126 -16.51 -11.12 -2.46
N SER A 127 -16.18 -11.88 -3.49
CA SER A 127 -17.08 -12.24 -4.58
C SER A 127 -17.07 -13.73 -4.83
N ASP A 128 -18.02 -14.22 -5.64
CA ASP A 128 -18.11 -15.63 -6.01
C ASP A 128 -16.91 -16.07 -6.90
N GLU A 129 -16.25 -15.11 -7.54
CA GLU A 129 -15.10 -15.34 -8.43
C GLU A 129 -13.77 -15.31 -7.68
N SER A 130 -13.70 -14.58 -6.55
CA SER A 130 -12.51 -14.44 -5.73
C SER A 130 -12.87 -14.20 -4.26
N GLU A 131 -12.32 -15.01 -3.38
CA GLU A 131 -12.38 -14.77 -1.94
C GLU A 131 -11.41 -13.66 -1.50
N GLY A 132 -10.36 -13.42 -2.27
CA GLY A 132 -9.22 -12.57 -1.94
C GLY A 132 -8.06 -13.37 -1.38
N LEU A 133 -7.12 -12.68 -0.70
CA LEU A 133 -5.92 -13.28 -0.12
C LEU A 133 -5.82 -12.95 1.38
N SER A 134 -5.29 -13.88 2.17
CA SER A 134 -4.71 -13.58 3.48
C SER A 134 -3.42 -12.77 3.30
N LEU A 135 -2.93 -12.15 4.36
CA LEU A 135 -1.64 -11.43 4.30
C LEU A 135 -0.48 -12.37 4.00
N TYR A 136 -0.52 -13.59 4.54
CA TYR A 136 0.52 -14.58 4.29
C TYR A 136 0.52 -15.06 2.84
N GLU A 137 -0.65 -15.35 2.25
CA GLU A 137 -0.76 -15.71 0.83
C GLU A 137 -0.28 -14.59 -0.09
N LEU A 138 -0.59 -13.34 0.24
CA LEU A 138 -0.08 -12.17 -0.48
C LEU A 138 1.44 -12.08 -0.38
N ALA A 139 2.02 -12.31 0.80
CA ALA A 139 3.48 -12.32 1.00
C ALA A 139 4.15 -13.44 0.18
N VAL A 140 3.60 -14.65 0.20
CA VAL A 140 4.09 -15.79 -0.61
C VAL A 140 4.04 -15.44 -2.10
N PHE A 141 2.91 -14.90 -2.58
CA PHE A 141 2.77 -14.49 -3.98
C PHE A 141 3.83 -13.47 -4.38
N MET A 142 4.08 -12.46 -3.55
CA MET A 142 5.11 -11.44 -3.84
C MET A 142 6.52 -12.02 -3.76
N GLN A 143 6.78 -12.97 -2.85
CA GLN A 143 8.06 -13.69 -2.79
C GLN A 143 8.32 -14.51 -4.06
N GLU A 144 7.30 -15.19 -4.60
CA GLU A 144 7.40 -15.94 -5.86
C GLU A 144 7.70 -15.04 -7.06
N LEU A 145 7.30 -13.77 -7.03
CA LEU A 145 7.66 -12.77 -8.04
C LEU A 145 9.10 -12.25 -7.88
N GLY A 146 9.83 -12.67 -6.85
CA GLY A 146 11.20 -12.24 -6.57
C GLY A 146 11.30 -10.89 -5.86
N VAL A 147 10.21 -10.42 -5.27
CA VAL A 147 10.19 -9.17 -4.49
C VAL A 147 11.05 -9.32 -3.23
N LYS A 148 11.89 -8.34 -2.93
CA LYS A 148 12.76 -8.31 -1.75
C LYS A 148 12.14 -7.58 -0.58
N THR A 149 11.56 -6.42 -0.84
CA THR A 149 10.83 -5.64 0.18
C THR A 149 9.41 -5.45 -0.29
N ALA A 150 8.42 -5.80 0.55
CA ALA A 150 7.00 -5.65 0.24
C ALA A 150 6.22 -5.15 1.45
N TYR A 151 5.16 -4.41 1.18
CA TYR A 151 4.34 -3.77 2.20
C TYR A 151 2.85 -3.79 1.84
N ASN A 152 2.01 -4.11 2.83
CA ASN A 152 0.57 -4.10 2.69
C ASN A 152 0.01 -2.69 2.89
N LEU A 153 -0.82 -2.26 1.96
CA LEU A 153 -1.58 -1.01 1.99
C LEU A 153 -3.05 -1.25 2.36
N ASP A 154 -3.88 -0.18 2.37
CA ASP A 154 -5.31 -0.33 2.64
C ASP A 154 -5.96 -1.29 1.64
N GLY A 155 -6.80 -2.16 2.17
CA GLY A 155 -7.43 -3.25 1.45
C GLY A 155 -8.95 -3.17 1.38
N GLY A 156 -9.57 -4.31 1.18
CA GLY A 156 -11.02 -4.43 1.12
C GLY A 156 -11.63 -3.61 -0.02
N GLY A 157 -12.64 -2.79 0.30
CA GLY A 157 -13.31 -1.96 -0.72
C GLY A 157 -12.45 -0.85 -1.30
N SER A 158 -11.27 -0.56 -0.74
CA SER A 158 -10.31 0.41 -1.27
C SER A 158 -9.42 -0.17 -2.36
N SER A 159 -9.23 -1.52 -2.39
CA SER A 159 -8.34 -2.20 -3.33
C SER A 159 -8.71 -1.90 -4.77
N SER A 160 -8.02 -0.93 -5.36
CA SER A 160 -8.27 -0.46 -6.72
C SER A 160 -6.95 -0.29 -7.46
N MET A 161 -6.91 -0.74 -8.73
CA MET A 161 -5.80 -0.52 -9.64
C MET A 161 -6.29 0.13 -10.92
N VAL A 162 -5.65 1.22 -11.29
CA VAL A 162 -5.94 1.99 -12.50
C VAL A 162 -4.72 1.93 -13.42
N PHE A 163 -4.92 1.52 -14.66
CA PHE A 163 -3.88 1.51 -15.69
C PHE A 163 -4.35 2.25 -16.93
N MET A 164 -3.57 3.22 -17.39
CA MET A 164 -3.87 4.05 -18.56
C MET A 164 -5.30 4.63 -18.52
N GLY A 165 -5.71 5.12 -17.33
CA GLY A 165 -7.03 5.71 -17.10
C GLY A 165 -8.17 4.72 -16.94
N ASN A 166 -7.92 3.42 -16.97
CA ASN A 166 -8.94 2.39 -16.81
C ASN A 166 -8.79 1.66 -15.46
N LEU A 167 -9.88 1.50 -14.73
CA LEU A 167 -9.95 0.61 -13.59
C LEU A 167 -9.83 -0.84 -14.09
N ILE A 168 -8.83 -1.58 -13.64
CA ILE A 168 -8.50 -2.90 -14.19
C ILE A 168 -8.80 -4.07 -13.24
N ASN A 169 -9.38 -3.80 -12.08
CA ASN A 169 -9.87 -4.81 -11.15
C ASN A 169 -11.34 -4.55 -10.77
N ASN A 170 -11.92 -5.37 -9.89
CA ASN A 170 -13.33 -5.31 -9.50
C ASN A 170 -13.47 -4.93 -8.01
N PRO A 171 -13.15 -3.68 -7.59
CA PRO A 171 -13.26 -3.28 -6.20
C PRO A 171 -14.68 -3.43 -5.68
N THR A 172 -14.82 -4.00 -4.49
CA THR A 172 -16.10 -4.15 -3.83
C THR A 172 -15.99 -4.07 -2.31
N THR A 173 -16.95 -3.39 -1.69
CA THR A 173 -17.03 -3.32 -0.23
C THR A 173 -17.76 -4.53 0.36
N ASN A 174 -18.76 -5.05 -0.33
CA ASN A 174 -19.68 -6.06 0.20
C ASN A 174 -19.95 -7.25 -0.74
N GLY A 175 -19.20 -7.38 -1.83
CA GLY A 175 -19.34 -8.45 -2.81
C GLY A 175 -20.54 -8.35 -3.75
N LYS A 176 -21.39 -7.32 -3.60
CA LYS A 176 -22.66 -7.24 -4.36
C LYS A 176 -22.56 -6.45 -5.66
N ARG A 177 -21.61 -5.54 -5.74
CA ARG A 177 -21.38 -4.71 -6.92
C ARG A 177 -19.94 -4.20 -6.95
N THR A 178 -19.42 -4.00 -8.12
CA THR A 178 -18.16 -3.29 -8.36
C THR A 178 -18.36 -1.81 -8.08
N SER A 179 -17.58 -1.25 -7.15
CA SER A 179 -17.62 0.16 -6.79
C SER A 179 -16.36 0.52 -6.03
N GLU A 180 -15.60 1.48 -6.53
CA GLU A 180 -14.48 2.05 -5.79
C GLU A 180 -14.95 2.74 -4.51
N ARG A 181 -14.16 2.61 -3.46
CA ARG A 181 -14.27 3.43 -2.25
C ARG A 181 -13.43 4.69 -2.43
N SER A 182 -13.88 5.80 -1.86
CA SER A 182 -13.05 6.99 -1.75
C SER A 182 -11.89 6.74 -0.78
N VAL A 183 -10.68 7.09 -1.19
CA VAL A 183 -9.42 6.92 -0.47
C VAL A 183 -8.78 8.27 -0.17
N SER A 184 -7.81 8.29 0.74
CA SER A 184 -7.11 9.52 1.15
C SER A 184 -5.97 9.88 0.22
N ASP A 185 -5.35 8.87 -0.40
CA ASP A 185 -4.20 9.00 -1.29
C ASP A 185 -4.06 7.79 -2.21
N ILE A 186 -3.15 7.89 -3.14
CA ILE A 186 -2.75 6.84 -4.07
C ILE A 186 -1.23 6.73 -4.13
N VAL A 187 -0.74 5.55 -4.53
CA VAL A 187 0.62 5.38 -5.03
C VAL A 187 0.54 5.26 -6.54
N TYR A 188 1.32 6.05 -7.26
CA TYR A 188 1.23 6.04 -8.72
C TYR A 188 2.58 6.25 -9.41
N ILE A 189 2.65 5.81 -10.65
CA ILE A 189 3.71 6.11 -11.60
C ILE A 189 3.06 6.91 -12.72
N GLY A 190 3.64 8.05 -13.05
CA GLY A 190 3.16 8.93 -14.11
C GLY A 190 4.30 9.53 -14.92
N TYR A 191 3.96 10.28 -15.92
CA TYR A 191 4.95 11.09 -16.63
C TYR A 191 5.39 12.23 -15.71
N GLY A 192 6.70 12.41 -15.55
CA GLY A 192 7.26 13.55 -14.84
C GLY A 192 6.75 14.88 -15.47
N ALA A 193 6.56 15.88 -14.60
CA ALA A 193 6.20 17.23 -15.03
C ALA A 193 7.38 17.90 -15.73
#